data_24fff28b4f6e41090602abf6ebbaa66c
#
_entry.id   24fff28b4f6e41090602abf6ebbaa66c
#
_cell.length_a   1.000
_cell.length_b   1.000
_cell.length_c   1.000
_cell.angle_alpha   90.00
_cell.angle_beta   90.00
_cell.angle_gamma   90.00
#
_symmetry.space_group_name_H-M   'P 1'
#
loop_
_entity.id
_entity.type
_entity.pdbx_description
1 polymer ?
#
loop_
_entity_poly.entity_id
_entity_poly.type
_entity_poly.pdbx_seq_one_letter_code
_entity_poly.pdbx_strand_id
1 'polypeptide(L)'
;GDGQSCNIVGQRYALGRQVEEPSEHTLRVEYDSNVTLLVNGEKPPFADLLGSYTAEVMAGDEVTLTFATRLDGREFAAASVLVNGEETPVDIEALDSTKEFDYVLTMPNTETTVQLVSTVISKLALREAIANAETAMAGEEYATMIPSAKRNFDAAYAAAVAVEADKTALQDEIDEAWKNMLDAMFYLSFTAGDREGLAALLDLLPDLNEEDFTPNSWEAYEKAVTDAEALVDDEDALETEVEPAKQALQDAIAGLTFRADTSSLETLIAKAEEILADLDSYESSEEVKNAFIDALDAAKAMMENANATQKEVNACADDLT
;
A
#
# COMPACT_ATOMS: atom_id res chain seq x y z
N GLY A 1 -91.56 -28.39 13.74
CA GLY A 1 -90.61 -27.33 13.85
C GLY A 1 -89.23 -27.84 13.55
N ASP A 2 -88.71 -27.53 12.37
CA ASP A 2 -87.47 -28.06 11.84
C ASP A 2 -86.29 -27.24 12.35
N GLY A 3 -85.45 -27.88 13.14
CA GLY A 3 -84.20 -27.34 13.53
C GLY A 3 -83.16 -27.57 12.45
N GLN A 4 -82.84 -26.58 11.64
CA GLN A 4 -81.68 -26.63 10.76
C GLN A 4 -80.42 -26.29 11.57
N SER A 5 -79.60 -27.24 11.77
CA SER A 5 -78.24 -27.11 12.29
C SER A 5 -77.38 -26.48 11.22
N CYS A 6 -76.91 -25.27 11.41
CA CYS A 6 -75.96 -24.59 10.56
C CYS A 6 -74.54 -25.01 11.01
N ASN A 7 -73.90 -25.93 10.29
CA ASN A 7 -72.52 -26.30 10.49
C ASN A 7 -71.65 -25.20 9.85
N ILE A 8 -71.13 -24.27 10.65
CA ILE A 8 -70.06 -23.40 10.24
C ILE A 8 -68.76 -24.20 10.33
N VAL A 9 -68.31 -24.69 9.19
CA VAL A 9 -66.96 -25.23 9.04
C VAL A 9 -66.02 -24.05 9.09
N GLY A 10 -65.49 -23.79 10.28
CA GLY A 10 -64.39 -22.80 10.43
C GLY A 10 -63.15 -23.30 9.72
N GLN A 11 -62.87 -22.78 8.56
CA GLN A 11 -61.54 -22.92 7.98
C GLN A 11 -60.58 -22.08 8.86
N ARG A 12 -59.73 -22.75 9.62
CA ARG A 12 -58.59 -22.13 10.27
C ARG A 12 -57.54 -21.87 9.17
N TYR A 13 -57.46 -20.64 8.73
CA TYR A 13 -56.28 -20.19 7.99
C TYR A 13 -55.13 -20.07 9.00
N ALA A 14 -54.23 -21.05 9.01
CA ALA A 14 -52.93 -20.86 9.60
C ALA A 14 -52.23 -19.86 8.71
N LEU A 15 -52.04 -18.64 9.19
CA LEU A 15 -51.03 -17.72 8.66
C LEU A 15 -49.67 -18.33 9.00
N GLY A 16 -49.27 -19.27 8.18
CA GLY A 16 -47.88 -19.73 8.16
C GLY A 16 -47.04 -18.51 7.73
N ARG A 17 -46.18 -18.04 8.62
CA ARG A 17 -45.08 -17.20 8.21
C ARG A 17 -44.34 -18.03 7.14
N GLN A 18 -44.36 -17.60 5.89
CA GLN A 18 -43.43 -18.16 4.91
C GLN A 18 -42.03 -17.90 5.49
N VAL A 19 -41.39 -18.94 5.98
CA VAL A 19 -39.99 -18.93 6.19
C VAL A 19 -39.44 -19.00 4.77
N GLU A 20 -38.95 -17.90 4.23
CA GLU A 20 -38.22 -17.92 2.98
C GLU A 20 -37.08 -18.91 3.17
N GLU A 21 -37.07 -19.96 2.34
CA GLU A 21 -35.95 -20.90 2.36
C GLU A 21 -34.67 -20.10 1.96
N PRO A 22 -33.54 -20.37 2.63
CA PRO A 22 -32.29 -19.71 2.26
C PRO A 22 -32.01 -19.94 0.78
N SER A 23 -31.74 -18.88 0.05
CA SER A 23 -31.39 -18.94 -1.37
C SER A 23 -29.91 -18.58 -1.57
N GLU A 24 -29.34 -19.09 -2.62
CA GLU A 24 -28.00 -18.68 -3.05
C GLU A 24 -28.05 -17.27 -3.65
N HIS A 25 -27.07 -16.46 -3.30
CA HIS A 25 -26.89 -15.10 -3.81
C HIS A 25 -25.45 -14.86 -4.18
N THR A 26 -25.22 -14.03 -5.16
CA THR A 26 -23.89 -13.63 -5.59
C THR A 26 -23.22 -12.78 -4.51
N LEU A 27 -22.06 -13.25 -4.02
CA LEU A 27 -21.10 -12.46 -3.25
C LEU A 27 -20.01 -11.98 -4.20
N ARG A 28 -19.81 -10.67 -4.29
CA ARG A 28 -18.71 -10.05 -5.00
C ARG A 28 -17.79 -9.34 -4.00
N VAL A 29 -16.48 -9.61 -4.05
CA VAL A 29 -15.47 -8.97 -3.21
C VAL A 29 -14.51 -8.21 -4.10
N GLU A 30 -14.31 -6.93 -3.82
CA GLU A 30 -13.42 -6.03 -4.56
C GLU A 30 -12.32 -5.50 -3.64
N TYR A 31 -11.09 -5.48 -4.13
CA TYR A 31 -9.92 -5.02 -3.38
C TYR A 31 -8.81 -4.55 -4.34
N ASP A 32 -7.85 -3.78 -3.82
CA ASP A 32 -6.76 -3.25 -4.65
C ASP A 32 -5.60 -4.26 -4.86
N SER A 33 -4.66 -3.90 -5.75
CA SER A 33 -3.52 -4.76 -6.13
C SER A 33 -2.50 -5.00 -5.03
N ASN A 34 -2.48 -4.16 -3.99
CA ASN A 34 -1.55 -4.28 -2.87
C ASN A 34 -2.01 -5.32 -1.84
N VAL A 35 -3.19 -5.89 -2.06
CA VAL A 35 -3.84 -6.82 -1.14
C VAL A 35 -4.07 -8.18 -1.80
N THR A 36 -4.03 -9.22 -1.02
CA THR A 36 -4.48 -10.58 -1.36
C THR A 36 -5.68 -10.95 -0.52
N LEU A 37 -6.53 -11.83 -1.06
CA LEU A 37 -7.73 -12.31 -0.41
C LEU A 37 -7.64 -13.82 -0.17
N LEU A 38 -8.00 -14.26 1.05
CA LEU A 38 -8.43 -15.64 1.30
C LEU A 38 -9.94 -15.64 1.63
N VAL A 39 -10.63 -16.64 1.17
CA VAL A 39 -12.04 -16.85 1.50
C VAL A 39 -12.16 -18.17 2.24
N ASN A 40 -12.62 -18.12 3.50
CA ASN A 40 -12.66 -19.26 4.40
C ASN A 40 -11.30 -19.99 4.52
N GLY A 41 -10.20 -19.20 4.51
CA GLY A 41 -8.83 -19.70 4.60
C GLY A 41 -8.23 -20.24 3.30
N GLU A 42 -9.00 -20.25 2.20
CA GLU A 42 -8.54 -20.75 0.90
C GLU A 42 -8.33 -19.59 -0.09
N LYS A 43 -7.31 -19.73 -0.95
CA LYS A 43 -7.04 -18.77 -2.02
C LYS A 43 -8.06 -18.95 -3.13
N PRO A 44 -8.86 -17.93 -3.47
CA PRO A 44 -9.82 -18.03 -4.55
C PRO A 44 -9.14 -18.24 -5.91
N PRO A 45 -9.70 -19.06 -6.80
CA PRO A 45 -9.22 -19.16 -8.17
C PRO A 45 -9.28 -17.80 -8.85
N PHE A 46 -8.19 -17.33 -9.45
CA PHE A 46 -8.09 -16.05 -10.16
C PHE A 46 -8.20 -14.76 -9.32
N ALA A 47 -8.40 -14.85 -7.99
CA ALA A 47 -8.54 -13.68 -7.12
C ALA A 47 -7.37 -12.68 -7.21
N ASP A 48 -6.14 -13.19 -7.35
CA ASP A 48 -4.94 -12.34 -7.40
C ASP A 48 -4.73 -11.60 -8.72
N LEU A 49 -5.50 -11.94 -9.74
CA LEU A 49 -5.30 -11.37 -11.08
C LEU A 49 -6.17 -10.13 -11.32
N LEU A 50 -7.30 -10.01 -10.63
CA LEU A 50 -8.33 -9.06 -11.01
C LEU A 50 -8.77 -8.10 -9.89
N GLY A 51 -8.24 -8.23 -8.66
CA GLY A 51 -8.73 -7.43 -7.53
C GLY A 51 -10.23 -7.65 -7.24
N SER A 52 -10.79 -8.73 -7.77
CA SER A 52 -12.20 -9.08 -7.56
C SER A 52 -12.41 -10.59 -7.50
N TYR A 53 -13.28 -11.01 -6.60
CA TYR A 53 -13.73 -12.38 -6.42
C TYR A 53 -15.25 -12.42 -6.50
N THR A 54 -15.80 -13.49 -7.08
CA THR A 54 -17.25 -13.69 -7.16
C THR A 54 -17.59 -15.14 -6.88
N ALA A 55 -18.58 -15.38 -6.03
CA ALA A 55 -19.09 -16.72 -5.71
C ALA A 55 -20.59 -16.67 -5.40
N GLU A 56 -21.26 -17.81 -5.56
CA GLU A 56 -22.61 -18.03 -5.05
C GLU A 56 -22.52 -18.54 -3.60
N VAL A 57 -23.24 -17.92 -2.69
CA VAL A 57 -23.23 -18.21 -1.25
C VAL A 57 -24.65 -18.27 -0.74
N MET A 58 -24.93 -19.22 0.13
CA MET A 58 -26.26 -19.34 0.77
C MET A 58 -26.52 -18.20 1.74
N ALA A 59 -27.70 -17.65 1.70
CA ALA A 59 -28.14 -16.67 2.70
C ALA A 59 -28.05 -17.27 4.11
N GLY A 60 -27.43 -16.53 5.03
CA GLY A 60 -27.19 -16.96 6.41
C GLY A 60 -25.87 -17.66 6.67
N ASP A 61 -25.14 -18.05 5.62
CA ASP A 61 -23.80 -18.62 5.78
C ASP A 61 -22.81 -17.55 6.21
N GLU A 62 -21.88 -17.93 7.10
CA GLU A 62 -20.76 -17.07 7.47
C GLU A 62 -19.60 -17.27 6.48
N VAL A 63 -19.11 -16.16 5.97
CA VAL A 63 -17.94 -16.11 5.09
C VAL A 63 -16.85 -15.30 5.76
N THR A 64 -15.70 -15.90 5.97
CA THR A 64 -14.51 -15.21 6.47
C THR A 64 -13.68 -14.74 5.29
N LEU A 65 -13.49 -13.42 5.18
CA LEU A 65 -12.64 -12.77 4.20
C LEU A 65 -11.36 -12.34 4.92
N THR A 66 -10.23 -12.99 4.61
CA THR A 66 -8.92 -12.59 5.14
C THR A 66 -8.23 -11.71 4.10
N PHE A 67 -8.05 -10.46 4.44
CA PHE A 67 -7.30 -9.51 3.62
C PHE A 67 -5.87 -9.42 4.15
N ALA A 68 -4.88 -9.63 3.28
CA ALA A 68 -3.48 -9.55 3.65
C ALA A 68 -2.69 -8.69 2.65
N THR A 69 -1.66 -8.00 3.13
CA THR A 69 -0.77 -7.24 2.24
C THR A 69 0.00 -8.19 1.33
N ARG A 70 0.09 -7.86 0.04
CA ARG A 70 0.67 -8.74 -0.99
C ARG A 70 2.19 -8.89 -0.87
N LEU A 71 2.88 -7.82 -0.52
CA LEU A 71 4.34 -7.77 -0.50
C LEU A 71 4.87 -7.83 0.94
N ASP A 72 6.00 -8.51 1.10
CA ASP A 72 6.71 -8.53 2.37
C ASP A 72 7.10 -7.12 2.81
N GLY A 73 7.00 -6.85 4.10
CA GLY A 73 7.30 -5.54 4.68
C GLY A 73 6.24 -4.47 4.47
N ARG A 74 5.11 -4.82 3.83
CA ARG A 74 3.94 -3.94 3.75
C ARG A 74 3.00 -4.17 4.93
N GLU A 75 2.29 -3.09 5.30
CA GLU A 75 1.37 -3.06 6.44
C GLU A 75 0.14 -2.21 6.09
N PHE A 76 -1.02 -2.53 6.68
CA PHE A 76 -2.19 -1.66 6.61
C PHE A 76 -2.01 -0.51 7.60
N ALA A 77 -2.11 0.74 7.12
CA ALA A 77 -2.19 1.93 7.95
C ALA A 77 -3.64 2.38 8.16
N ALA A 78 -4.50 2.09 7.20
CA ALA A 78 -5.94 2.30 7.29
C ALA A 78 -6.66 1.26 6.44
N ALA A 79 -7.85 0.86 6.86
CA ALA A 79 -8.75 0.04 6.07
C ALA A 79 -10.21 0.28 6.45
N SER A 80 -11.09 0.16 5.48
CA SER A 80 -12.55 0.12 5.66
C SER A 80 -13.14 -0.96 4.77
N VAL A 81 -14.11 -1.69 5.27
CA VAL A 81 -14.90 -2.64 4.49
C VAL A 81 -16.26 -2.06 4.22
N LEU A 82 -16.62 -1.92 2.96
CA LEU A 82 -17.92 -1.46 2.52
C LEU A 82 -18.77 -2.67 2.10
N VAL A 83 -19.91 -2.85 2.73
CA VAL A 83 -20.89 -3.88 2.34
C VAL A 83 -22.09 -3.19 1.70
N ASN A 84 -22.29 -3.41 0.41
CA ASN A 84 -23.31 -2.72 -0.40
C ASN A 84 -23.28 -1.18 -0.24
N GLY A 85 -22.06 -0.62 -0.06
CA GLY A 85 -21.81 0.81 0.12
C GLY A 85 -21.90 1.31 1.57
N GLU A 86 -22.27 0.46 2.53
CA GLU A 86 -22.23 0.79 3.96
C GLU A 86 -20.83 0.50 4.50
N GLU A 87 -20.15 1.56 4.97
CA GLU A 87 -18.76 1.53 5.39
C GLU A 87 -18.63 1.10 6.86
N THR A 88 -17.71 0.17 7.10
CA THR A 88 -17.26 -0.25 8.43
C THR A 88 -15.75 -0.07 8.51
N PRO A 89 -15.25 0.91 9.28
CA PRO A 89 -13.81 1.07 9.50
C PRO A 89 -13.22 -0.13 10.24
N VAL A 90 -12.00 -0.52 9.84
CA VAL A 90 -11.19 -1.50 10.56
C VAL A 90 -10.35 -0.78 11.60
N ASP A 91 -10.44 -1.20 12.85
CA ASP A 91 -9.60 -0.68 13.92
C ASP A 91 -8.18 -1.26 13.81
N ILE A 92 -7.33 -0.55 13.06
CA ILE A 92 -5.95 -0.96 12.81
C ILE A 92 -5.12 -1.03 14.10
N GLU A 93 -5.40 -0.14 15.07
CA GLU A 93 -4.69 -0.13 16.35
C GLU A 93 -4.96 -1.40 17.18
N ALA A 94 -6.17 -1.94 17.08
CA ALA A 94 -6.57 -3.14 17.79
C ALA A 94 -6.09 -4.45 17.14
N LEU A 95 -5.57 -4.43 15.89
CA LEU A 95 -5.09 -5.63 15.23
C LEU A 95 -3.83 -6.18 15.91
N ASP A 96 -3.74 -7.49 16.04
CA ASP A 96 -2.52 -8.18 16.48
C ASP A 96 -1.39 -8.03 15.44
N SER A 97 -1.76 -8.01 14.16
CA SER A 97 -0.86 -7.80 13.03
C SER A 97 -1.46 -6.77 12.06
N THR A 98 -0.65 -5.81 11.63
CA THR A 98 -1.02 -4.85 10.58
C THR A 98 -0.85 -5.42 9.16
N LYS A 99 -0.41 -6.68 9.03
CA LYS A 99 -0.19 -7.33 7.73
C LYS A 99 -1.44 -8.02 7.19
N GLU A 100 -2.35 -8.41 8.08
CA GLU A 100 -3.58 -9.10 7.71
C GLU A 100 -4.66 -8.90 8.76
N PHE A 101 -5.91 -9.01 8.32
CA PHE A 101 -7.08 -9.03 9.20
C PHE A 101 -8.22 -9.82 8.56
N ASP A 102 -9.08 -10.36 9.43
CA ASP A 102 -10.29 -11.06 9.04
C ASP A 102 -11.50 -10.14 9.10
N TYR A 103 -12.35 -10.25 8.09
CA TYR A 103 -13.70 -9.70 8.08
C TYR A 103 -14.70 -10.82 7.94
N VAL A 104 -15.58 -10.99 8.93
CA VAL A 104 -16.63 -12.02 8.91
C VAL A 104 -17.93 -11.41 8.43
N LEU A 105 -18.45 -11.93 7.33
CA LEU A 105 -19.74 -11.56 6.75
C LEU A 105 -20.74 -12.68 6.95
N THR A 106 -21.90 -12.39 7.53
CA THR A 106 -23.07 -13.27 7.40
C THR A 106 -23.79 -12.92 6.10
N MET A 107 -23.86 -13.84 5.15
CA MET A 107 -24.43 -13.58 3.82
C MET A 107 -25.89 -13.12 3.93
N PRO A 108 -26.25 -11.92 3.48
CA PRO A 108 -27.62 -11.45 3.44
C PRO A 108 -28.47 -12.24 2.41
N ASN A 109 -29.80 -12.15 2.52
CA ASN A 109 -30.73 -12.72 1.54
C ASN A 109 -30.85 -11.81 0.29
N THR A 110 -29.73 -11.39 -0.26
CA THR A 110 -29.63 -10.51 -1.44
C THR A 110 -28.20 -10.58 -2.00
N GLU A 111 -28.07 -10.19 -3.27
CA GLU A 111 -26.74 -9.98 -3.87
C GLU A 111 -25.94 -8.98 -3.02
N THR A 112 -24.69 -9.31 -2.76
CA THR A 112 -23.85 -8.55 -1.83
C THR A 112 -22.50 -8.24 -2.45
N THR A 113 -22.15 -6.97 -2.43
CA THR A 113 -20.80 -6.50 -2.81
C THR A 113 -20.07 -6.08 -1.55
N VAL A 114 -18.89 -6.65 -1.35
CA VAL A 114 -17.92 -6.27 -0.31
C VAL A 114 -16.75 -5.57 -1.00
N GLN A 115 -16.46 -4.34 -0.62
CA GLN A 115 -15.34 -3.59 -1.15
C GLN A 115 -14.37 -3.26 -0.02
N LEU A 116 -13.09 -3.63 -0.21
CA LEU A 116 -12.02 -3.16 0.66
C LEU A 116 -11.47 -1.83 0.12
N VAL A 117 -11.46 -0.83 0.98
CA VAL A 117 -10.69 0.41 0.78
C VAL A 117 -9.58 0.41 1.80
N SER A 118 -8.32 0.47 1.35
CA SER A 118 -7.18 0.37 2.25
C SER A 118 -6.04 1.29 1.88
N THR A 119 -5.24 1.65 2.89
CA THR A 119 -3.94 2.31 2.73
C THR A 119 -2.87 1.33 3.18
N VAL A 120 -2.05 0.89 2.24
CA VAL A 120 -0.92 -0.02 2.48
C VAL A 120 0.37 0.77 2.41
N ILE A 121 1.22 0.60 3.44
CA ILE A 121 2.48 1.33 3.63
C ILE A 121 3.66 0.37 3.79
N SER A 122 4.88 0.91 3.75
CA SER A 122 6.12 0.19 4.05
C SER A 122 6.94 0.94 5.08
N LYS A 123 7.35 0.26 6.15
CA LYS A 123 8.24 0.78 7.18
C LYS A 123 9.68 0.25 7.07
N LEU A 124 10.02 -0.46 5.97
CA LEU A 124 11.33 -1.10 5.85
C LEU A 124 12.48 -0.09 5.95
N ALA A 125 12.46 0.98 5.15
CA ALA A 125 13.51 2.00 5.19
C ALA A 125 13.60 2.70 6.55
N LEU A 126 12.47 2.93 7.22
CA LEU A 126 12.43 3.50 8.55
C LEU A 126 13.09 2.58 9.59
N ARG A 127 12.79 1.28 9.56
CA ARG A 127 13.40 0.29 10.45
C ARG A 127 14.91 0.17 10.25
N GLU A 128 15.36 0.18 8.98
CA GLU A 128 16.79 0.22 8.64
C GLU A 128 17.46 1.50 9.17
N ALA A 129 16.85 2.66 8.96
CA ALA A 129 17.38 3.91 9.46
C ALA A 129 17.48 3.93 11.01
N ILE A 130 16.46 3.42 11.70
CA ILE A 130 16.48 3.26 13.16
C ILE A 130 17.62 2.31 13.61
N ALA A 131 17.75 1.15 12.98
CA ALA A 131 18.78 0.17 13.33
C ALA A 131 20.20 0.74 13.11
N ASN A 132 20.40 1.48 12.01
CA ASN A 132 21.65 2.17 11.74
C ASN A 132 21.92 3.29 12.77
N ALA A 133 20.89 4.05 13.17
CA ALA A 133 20.99 5.05 14.22
C ALA A 133 21.37 4.44 15.57
N GLU A 134 20.75 3.31 15.94
CA GLU A 134 21.10 2.58 17.17
C GLU A 134 22.55 2.09 17.16
N THR A 135 23.01 1.62 15.99
CA THR A 135 24.42 1.23 15.80
C THR A 135 25.35 2.43 15.95
N ALA A 136 24.99 3.57 15.36
CA ALA A 136 25.76 4.81 15.48
C ALA A 136 25.80 5.32 16.91
N MET A 137 24.70 5.25 17.65
CA MET A 137 24.62 5.64 19.07
C MET A 137 25.56 4.83 19.98
N ALA A 138 25.89 3.61 19.56
CA ALA A 138 26.87 2.76 20.27
C ALA A 138 28.33 3.09 19.90
N GLY A 139 28.55 3.91 18.88
CA GLY A 139 29.86 4.30 18.39
C GLY A 139 30.47 5.52 19.12
N GLU A 140 31.77 5.74 18.89
CA GLU A 140 32.50 6.87 19.48
C GLU A 140 32.03 8.22 18.87
N GLU A 141 31.65 8.24 17.60
CA GLU A 141 31.21 9.41 16.87
C GLU A 141 29.99 10.07 17.54
N TYR A 142 29.01 9.27 17.95
CA TYR A 142 27.84 9.77 18.66
C TYR A 142 28.22 10.41 20.02
N ALA A 143 29.19 9.82 20.71
CA ALA A 143 29.67 10.35 22.00
C ALA A 143 30.37 11.71 21.87
N THR A 144 31.01 11.94 20.71
CA THR A 144 31.79 13.16 20.41
C THR A 144 31.02 14.23 19.64
N MET A 145 29.75 14.00 19.32
CA MET A 145 28.89 14.97 18.66
C MET A 145 28.79 16.27 19.43
N ILE A 146 28.76 17.41 18.72
CA ILE A 146 28.42 18.67 19.32
C ILE A 146 27.01 18.67 19.92
N PRO A 147 26.74 19.34 21.02
CA PRO A 147 25.47 19.26 21.74
C PRO A 147 24.24 19.58 20.90
N SER A 148 24.32 20.49 19.93
CA SER A 148 23.22 20.82 19.03
C SER A 148 22.93 19.70 18.04
N ALA A 149 23.96 19.10 17.43
CA ALA A 149 23.80 17.99 16.52
C ALA A 149 23.27 16.75 17.24
N LYS A 150 23.77 16.49 18.46
CA LYS A 150 23.27 15.41 19.31
C LYS A 150 21.79 15.59 19.65
N ARG A 151 21.36 16.80 20.02
CA ARG A 151 19.95 17.08 20.27
C ARG A 151 19.09 16.85 19.03
N ASN A 152 19.56 17.24 17.84
CA ASN A 152 18.85 17.01 16.59
C ASN A 152 18.76 15.52 16.26
N PHE A 153 19.86 14.79 16.46
CA PHE A 153 19.90 13.34 16.29
C PHE A 153 18.92 12.63 17.24
N ASP A 154 18.97 12.96 18.53
CA ASP A 154 18.09 12.40 19.55
C ASP A 154 16.61 12.69 19.24
N ALA A 155 16.31 13.90 18.77
CA ALA A 155 14.96 14.29 18.37
C ALA A 155 14.48 13.54 17.13
N ALA A 156 15.33 13.40 16.10
CA ALA A 156 15.03 12.65 14.89
C ALA A 156 14.84 11.16 15.19
N TYR A 157 15.70 10.56 16.02
CA TYR A 157 15.57 9.18 16.47
C TYR A 157 14.27 8.95 17.24
N ALA A 158 13.95 9.82 18.19
CA ALA A 158 12.70 9.71 18.95
C ALA A 158 11.46 9.82 18.05
N ALA A 159 11.48 10.73 17.06
CA ALA A 159 10.42 10.87 16.08
C ALA A 159 10.31 9.62 15.19
N ALA A 160 11.43 9.07 14.70
CA ALA A 160 11.45 7.86 13.88
C ALA A 160 10.87 6.65 14.63
N VAL A 161 11.26 6.46 15.89
CA VAL A 161 10.73 5.39 16.76
C VAL A 161 9.22 5.58 17.01
N ALA A 162 8.76 6.82 17.22
CA ALA A 162 7.34 7.10 17.42
C ALA A 162 6.51 6.76 16.16
N VAL A 163 6.98 7.13 14.98
CA VAL A 163 6.33 6.81 13.69
C VAL A 163 6.39 5.31 13.39
N GLU A 164 7.47 4.63 13.77
CA GLU A 164 7.55 3.17 13.63
C GLU A 164 6.50 2.47 14.49
N ALA A 165 6.30 2.93 15.71
CA ALA A 165 5.32 2.38 16.64
C ALA A 165 3.86 2.71 16.29
N ASP A 166 3.62 3.78 15.55
CA ASP A 166 2.28 4.18 15.11
C ASP A 166 1.78 3.28 13.97
N LYS A 167 0.78 2.45 14.27
CA LYS A 167 0.17 1.54 13.29
C LYS A 167 -0.61 2.26 12.19
N THR A 168 -1.00 3.51 12.42
CA THR A 168 -1.83 4.33 11.52
C THR A 168 -1.03 5.35 10.73
N ALA A 169 0.28 5.44 10.95
CA ALA A 169 1.17 6.35 10.23
C ALA A 169 1.07 6.15 8.72
N LEU A 170 0.94 7.25 7.98
CA LEU A 170 0.86 7.24 6.52
C LEU A 170 2.27 7.18 5.90
N GLN A 171 2.34 6.79 4.61
CA GLN A 171 3.64 6.63 3.93
C GLN A 171 4.46 7.93 3.93
N ASP A 172 3.81 9.07 3.73
CA ASP A 172 4.51 10.37 3.73
C ASP A 172 5.17 10.68 5.09
N GLU A 173 4.51 10.34 6.20
CA GLU A 173 5.05 10.51 7.56
C GLU A 173 6.22 9.55 7.81
N ILE A 174 6.09 8.30 7.34
CA ILE A 174 7.15 7.30 7.40
C ILE A 174 8.37 7.74 6.59
N ASP A 175 8.13 8.22 5.37
CA ASP A 175 9.18 8.69 4.46
C ASP A 175 9.89 9.94 5.01
N GLU A 176 9.16 10.86 5.60
CA GLU A 176 9.74 12.01 6.29
C GLU A 176 10.59 11.57 7.49
N ALA A 177 10.09 10.64 8.29
CA ALA A 177 10.78 10.19 9.51
C ALA A 177 12.13 9.53 9.19
N TRP A 178 12.19 8.57 8.22
CA TRP A 178 13.46 7.92 7.91
C TRP A 178 14.44 8.85 7.21
N LYS A 179 13.97 9.77 6.34
CA LYS A 179 14.80 10.79 5.70
C LYS A 179 15.38 11.77 6.72
N ASN A 180 14.55 12.24 7.66
CA ASN A 180 15.01 13.11 8.75
C ASN A 180 16.02 12.38 9.65
N MET A 181 15.84 11.07 9.89
CA MET A 181 16.81 10.29 10.64
C MET A 181 18.15 10.22 9.91
N LEU A 182 18.14 9.93 8.60
CA LEU A 182 19.36 9.93 7.80
C LEU A 182 20.02 11.31 7.76
N ASP A 183 19.23 12.37 7.60
CA ASP A 183 19.74 13.75 7.63
C ASP A 183 20.45 14.03 8.98
N ALA A 184 19.85 13.64 10.08
CA ALA A 184 20.48 13.78 11.41
C ALA A 184 21.77 12.95 11.53
N MET A 185 21.84 11.76 10.92
CA MET A 185 23.03 10.92 10.90
C MET A 185 24.19 11.54 10.11
N PHE A 186 23.92 12.39 9.10
CA PHE A 186 24.97 13.17 8.43
C PHE A 186 25.77 14.09 9.35
N TYR A 187 25.25 14.42 10.50
CA TYR A 187 25.92 15.25 11.49
C TYR A 187 26.72 14.46 12.55
N LEU A 188 26.72 13.11 12.47
CA LEU A 188 27.49 12.26 13.41
C LEU A 188 29.00 12.53 13.36
N SER A 189 29.51 12.93 12.21
CA SER A 189 30.96 13.10 11.98
C SER A 189 31.38 14.54 11.75
N PHE A 190 30.73 15.52 12.39
CA PHE A 190 30.96 16.93 12.11
C PHE A 190 32.32 17.43 12.65
N THR A 191 33.36 17.15 11.88
CA THR A 191 34.64 17.87 11.89
C THR A 191 34.98 18.26 10.46
N ALA A 192 35.26 19.52 10.20
CA ALA A 192 35.48 20.12 8.88
C ALA A 192 36.61 19.37 8.10
N GLY A 193 36.35 19.05 6.83
CA GLY A 193 37.35 18.48 5.92
C GLY A 193 37.55 16.97 6.02
N ASP A 194 36.63 16.24 6.63
CA ASP A 194 36.85 14.85 7.01
C ASP A 194 36.27 13.85 6.00
N ARG A 195 37.14 13.27 5.17
CA ARG A 195 36.81 12.15 4.28
C ARG A 195 36.39 10.90 5.07
N GLU A 196 36.92 10.73 6.29
CA GLU A 196 36.53 9.63 7.17
C GLU A 196 35.05 9.78 7.55
N GLY A 197 34.57 11.02 7.76
CA GLY A 197 33.16 11.29 8.00
C GLY A 197 32.26 10.98 6.81
N LEU A 198 32.70 11.25 5.58
CA LEU A 198 31.94 10.86 4.38
C LEU A 198 31.87 9.34 4.22
N ALA A 199 32.97 8.63 4.48
CA ALA A 199 32.99 7.17 4.47
C ALA A 199 32.06 6.58 5.54
N ALA A 200 32.08 7.11 6.77
CA ALA A 200 31.18 6.67 7.82
C ALA A 200 29.71 6.90 7.48
N LEU A 201 29.38 7.97 6.73
CA LEU A 201 28.04 8.22 6.24
C LEU A 201 27.57 7.20 5.20
N LEU A 202 28.46 6.85 4.27
CA LEU A 202 28.18 5.80 3.29
C LEU A 202 27.89 4.45 3.97
N ASP A 203 28.66 4.12 5.01
CA ASP A 203 28.48 2.91 5.80
C ASP A 203 27.16 2.87 6.60
N LEU A 204 26.57 4.04 6.86
CA LEU A 204 25.30 4.15 7.58
C LEU A 204 24.07 4.10 6.65
N LEU A 205 24.25 4.12 5.34
CA LEU A 205 23.13 4.03 4.41
C LEU A 205 22.41 2.70 4.59
N PRO A 206 21.06 2.72 4.54
CA PRO A 206 20.30 1.48 4.59
C PRO A 206 20.60 0.62 3.37
N ASP A 207 20.55 -0.71 3.56
CA ASP A 207 20.63 -1.65 2.44
C ASP A 207 19.32 -1.56 1.63
N LEU A 208 19.35 -0.74 0.57
CA LEU A 208 18.23 -0.47 -0.29
C LEU A 208 18.32 -1.35 -1.54
N ASN A 209 17.18 -1.84 -2.00
CA ASN A 209 17.10 -2.62 -3.22
C ASN A 209 16.65 -1.71 -4.38
N GLU A 210 17.45 -1.64 -5.47
CA GLU A 210 17.12 -0.93 -6.70
C GLU A 210 15.72 -1.23 -7.21
N GLU A 211 15.28 -2.49 -7.08
CA GLU A 211 13.97 -2.93 -7.56
C GLU A 211 12.80 -2.26 -6.83
N ASP A 212 13.02 -1.70 -5.65
CA ASP A 212 11.98 -1.02 -4.86
C ASP A 212 11.74 0.42 -5.30
N PHE A 213 12.68 1.03 -6.04
CA PHE A 213 12.64 2.45 -6.38
C PHE A 213 12.44 2.71 -7.89
N THR A 214 11.99 3.92 -8.23
CA THR A 214 11.91 4.33 -9.63
C THR A 214 13.31 4.49 -10.24
N PRO A 215 13.52 4.12 -11.53
CA PRO A 215 14.85 4.19 -12.14
C PRO A 215 15.51 5.56 -12.03
N ASN A 216 14.76 6.65 -12.23
CA ASN A 216 15.32 8.00 -12.17
C ASN A 216 15.79 8.37 -10.75
N SER A 217 15.01 8.00 -9.73
CA SER A 217 15.39 8.28 -8.36
C SER A 217 16.56 7.39 -7.89
N TRP A 218 16.57 6.14 -8.36
CA TRP A 218 17.67 5.22 -8.09
C TRP A 218 18.98 5.65 -8.77
N GLU A 219 18.94 6.03 -10.05
CA GLU A 219 20.10 6.53 -10.79
C GLU A 219 20.72 7.77 -10.11
N ALA A 220 19.87 8.70 -9.64
CA ALA A 220 20.34 9.87 -8.90
C ALA A 220 21.01 9.48 -7.56
N TYR A 221 20.44 8.52 -6.85
CA TYR A 221 20.98 7.98 -5.61
C TYR A 221 22.31 7.25 -5.87
N GLU A 222 22.34 6.32 -6.82
CA GLU A 222 23.55 5.55 -7.19
C GLU A 222 24.69 6.46 -7.64
N LYS A 223 24.37 7.48 -8.43
CA LYS A 223 25.35 8.50 -8.84
C LYS A 223 25.89 9.26 -7.63
N ALA A 224 25.05 9.72 -6.73
CA ALA A 224 25.49 10.44 -5.55
C ALA A 224 26.35 9.58 -4.62
N VAL A 225 26.02 8.30 -4.48
CA VAL A 225 26.84 7.31 -3.74
C VAL A 225 28.19 7.14 -4.42
N THR A 226 28.21 6.91 -5.74
CA THR A 226 29.45 6.73 -6.51
C THR A 226 30.37 7.96 -6.44
N ASP A 227 29.79 9.16 -6.56
CA ASP A 227 30.54 10.41 -6.46
C ASP A 227 31.12 10.59 -5.05
N ALA A 228 30.36 10.22 -4.00
CA ALA A 228 30.83 10.27 -2.62
C ALA A 228 31.95 9.23 -2.36
N GLU A 229 31.82 8.01 -2.87
CA GLU A 229 32.85 6.95 -2.79
C GLU A 229 34.14 7.40 -3.46
N ALA A 230 34.04 8.02 -4.66
CA ALA A 230 35.20 8.54 -5.37
C ALA A 230 35.97 9.61 -4.56
N LEU A 231 35.24 10.47 -3.82
CA LEU A 231 35.87 11.47 -2.94
C LEU A 231 36.48 10.87 -1.67
N VAL A 232 35.92 9.77 -1.15
CA VAL A 232 36.52 9.02 -0.03
C VAL A 232 37.87 8.44 -0.44
N ASP A 233 37.98 7.93 -1.68
CA ASP A 233 39.21 7.32 -2.21
C ASP A 233 40.26 8.35 -2.66
N ASP A 234 39.86 9.59 -2.91
CA ASP A 234 40.76 10.67 -3.31
C ASP A 234 41.44 11.28 -2.07
N GLU A 235 42.70 11.03 -1.90
CA GLU A 235 43.51 11.56 -0.79
C GLU A 235 43.59 13.10 -0.81
N ASP A 236 43.40 13.72 -1.97
CA ASP A 236 43.48 15.17 -2.20
C ASP A 236 42.12 15.88 -2.18
N ALA A 237 41.01 15.16 -1.87
CA ALA A 237 39.66 15.74 -1.81
C ALA A 237 39.56 16.91 -0.82
N LEU A 238 39.12 18.06 -1.33
CA LEU A 238 39.00 19.28 -0.56
C LEU A 238 37.67 19.36 0.22
N GLU A 239 37.66 20.11 1.32
CA GLU A 239 36.41 20.43 2.06
C GLU A 239 35.32 20.99 1.13
N THR A 240 35.67 21.83 0.15
CA THR A 240 34.77 22.39 -0.86
C THR A 240 34.19 21.36 -1.84
N GLU A 241 34.77 20.17 -1.89
CA GLU A 241 34.28 19.05 -2.71
C GLU A 241 33.47 18.06 -1.86
N VAL A 242 33.92 17.83 -0.62
CA VAL A 242 33.28 16.90 0.30
C VAL A 242 31.92 17.43 0.77
N GLU A 243 31.78 18.71 1.09
CA GLU A 243 30.49 19.29 1.53
C GLU A 243 29.40 19.28 0.44
N PRO A 244 29.68 19.64 -0.84
CA PRO A 244 28.71 19.47 -1.91
C PRO A 244 28.34 18.00 -2.16
N ALA A 245 29.26 17.06 -2.00
CA ALA A 245 28.97 15.63 -2.16
C ALA A 245 28.05 15.11 -1.05
N LYS A 246 28.25 15.54 0.20
CA LYS A 246 27.33 15.24 1.30
C LYS A 246 25.93 15.78 1.00
N GLN A 247 25.82 17.03 0.56
CA GLN A 247 24.53 17.62 0.18
C GLN A 247 23.88 16.87 -0.98
N ALA A 248 24.64 16.51 -2.02
CA ALA A 248 24.13 15.77 -3.16
C ALA A 248 23.60 14.38 -2.74
N LEU A 249 24.29 13.70 -1.82
CA LEU A 249 23.86 12.41 -1.27
C LEU A 249 22.56 12.58 -0.45
N GLN A 250 22.46 13.62 0.40
CA GLN A 250 21.23 13.94 1.14
C GLN A 250 20.06 14.21 0.20
N ASP A 251 20.28 15.03 -0.83
CA ASP A 251 19.24 15.39 -1.80
C ASP A 251 18.78 14.15 -2.59
N ALA A 252 19.71 13.26 -2.96
CA ALA A 252 19.41 12.02 -3.66
C ALA A 252 18.58 11.07 -2.79
N ILE A 253 18.92 10.90 -1.51
CA ILE A 253 18.15 10.10 -0.55
C ILE A 253 16.75 10.71 -0.36
N ALA A 254 16.67 12.03 -0.16
CA ALA A 254 15.39 12.72 -0.02
C ALA A 254 14.51 12.60 -1.27
N GLY A 255 15.14 12.44 -2.44
CA GLY A 255 14.49 12.27 -3.74
C GLY A 255 14.07 10.84 -4.07
N LEU A 256 14.47 9.83 -3.28
CA LEU A 256 14.09 8.44 -3.55
C LEU A 256 12.57 8.28 -3.55
N THR A 257 12.09 7.66 -4.62
CA THR A 257 10.65 7.43 -4.85
C THR A 257 10.42 5.95 -5.12
N PHE A 258 9.55 5.33 -4.34
CA PHE A 258 9.22 3.92 -4.52
C PHE A 258 8.54 3.67 -5.87
N ARG A 259 8.89 2.54 -6.50
CA ARG A 259 8.17 2.05 -7.69
C ARG A 259 6.72 1.80 -7.36
N ALA A 260 5.87 2.14 -8.32
CA ALA A 260 4.47 1.77 -8.24
C ALA A 260 4.29 0.26 -8.49
N ASP A 261 3.37 -0.33 -7.75
CA ASP A 261 2.83 -1.66 -8.08
C ASP A 261 1.81 -1.50 -9.22
N THR A 262 2.12 -2.03 -10.38
CA THR A 262 1.30 -1.93 -11.60
C THR A 262 0.42 -3.14 -11.84
N SER A 263 0.43 -4.15 -10.98
CA SER A 263 -0.25 -5.44 -11.21
C SER A 263 -1.77 -5.32 -11.40
N SER A 264 -2.41 -4.37 -10.70
CA SER A 264 -3.82 -4.04 -10.90
C SER A 264 -4.09 -3.43 -12.27
N LEU A 265 -3.24 -2.46 -12.65
CA LEU A 265 -3.35 -1.76 -13.93
C LEU A 265 -3.14 -2.74 -15.10
N GLU A 266 -2.14 -3.62 -15.01
CA GLU A 266 -1.91 -4.68 -16.00
C GLU A 266 -3.14 -5.56 -16.19
N THR A 267 -3.79 -5.94 -15.10
CA THR A 267 -5.01 -6.73 -15.12
C THR A 267 -6.18 -5.99 -15.76
N LEU A 268 -6.33 -4.69 -15.45
CA LEU A 268 -7.38 -3.85 -16.03
C LEU A 268 -7.14 -3.65 -17.53
N ILE A 269 -5.91 -3.46 -17.96
CA ILE A 269 -5.52 -3.37 -19.37
C ILE A 269 -5.91 -4.64 -20.11
N ALA A 270 -5.61 -5.83 -19.56
CA ALA A 270 -5.96 -7.10 -20.19
C ALA A 270 -7.48 -7.24 -20.40
N LYS A 271 -8.29 -6.84 -19.40
CA LYS A 271 -9.75 -6.81 -19.55
C LYS A 271 -10.21 -5.76 -20.56
N ALA A 272 -9.62 -4.58 -20.55
CA ALA A 272 -9.97 -3.52 -21.47
C ALA A 272 -9.64 -3.91 -22.92
N GLU A 273 -8.56 -4.65 -23.16
CA GLU A 273 -8.22 -5.20 -24.45
C GLU A 273 -9.24 -6.26 -24.95
N GLU A 274 -9.77 -7.07 -24.04
CA GLU A 274 -10.87 -7.99 -24.39
C GLU A 274 -12.13 -7.21 -24.79
N ILE A 275 -12.46 -6.14 -24.10
CA ILE A 275 -13.58 -5.26 -24.43
C ILE A 275 -13.31 -4.53 -25.76
N LEU A 276 -12.11 -4.04 -25.97
CA LEU A 276 -11.71 -3.35 -27.20
C LEU A 276 -11.86 -4.26 -28.43
N ALA A 277 -11.56 -5.54 -28.28
CA ALA A 277 -11.67 -6.53 -29.38
C ALA A 277 -13.12 -6.71 -29.87
N ASP A 278 -14.11 -6.39 -29.03
CA ASP A 278 -15.55 -6.48 -29.36
C ASP A 278 -16.30 -5.14 -29.11
N LEU A 279 -15.57 -4.04 -29.17
CA LEU A 279 -16.08 -2.69 -28.81
C LEU A 279 -17.31 -2.26 -29.63
N ASP A 280 -17.41 -2.72 -30.88
CA ASP A 280 -18.54 -2.42 -31.77
C ASP A 280 -19.83 -3.12 -31.35
N SER A 281 -19.76 -4.19 -30.56
CA SER A 281 -20.94 -4.89 -30.03
C SER A 281 -21.62 -4.13 -28.88
N TYR A 282 -20.92 -3.16 -28.28
CA TYR A 282 -21.44 -2.36 -27.16
C TYR A 282 -22.25 -1.15 -27.68
N GLU A 283 -23.49 -1.02 -27.18
CA GLU A 283 -24.37 0.12 -27.45
C GLU A 283 -23.91 1.36 -26.66
N SER A 284 -22.86 2.03 -27.12
CA SER A 284 -22.32 3.26 -26.51
C SER A 284 -22.14 4.34 -27.58
N SER A 285 -22.10 5.61 -27.14
CA SER A 285 -21.78 6.72 -28.05
C SER A 285 -20.32 6.65 -28.51
N GLU A 286 -20.01 7.18 -29.68
CA GLU A 286 -18.63 7.30 -30.17
C GLU A 286 -17.73 8.07 -29.21
N GLU A 287 -18.29 9.06 -28.51
CA GLU A 287 -17.56 9.83 -27.47
C GLU A 287 -17.11 8.93 -26.32
N VAL A 288 -17.99 8.04 -25.84
CA VAL A 288 -17.67 7.08 -24.77
C VAL A 288 -16.66 6.04 -25.26
N LYS A 289 -16.82 5.55 -26.49
CA LYS A 289 -15.86 4.60 -27.07
C LYS A 289 -14.46 5.20 -27.20
N ASN A 290 -14.38 6.46 -27.67
CA ASN A 290 -13.11 7.17 -27.81
C ASN A 290 -12.48 7.44 -26.44
N ALA A 291 -13.26 7.87 -25.44
CA ALA A 291 -12.76 8.07 -24.08
C ALA A 291 -12.20 6.78 -23.48
N PHE A 292 -12.84 5.64 -23.72
CA PHE A 292 -12.33 4.33 -23.31
C PHE A 292 -11.01 3.98 -24.00
N ILE A 293 -10.89 4.22 -25.31
CA ILE A 293 -9.66 3.98 -26.06
C ILE A 293 -8.54 4.88 -25.53
N ASP A 294 -8.83 6.16 -25.31
CA ASP A 294 -7.85 7.12 -24.78
C ASP A 294 -7.37 6.71 -23.38
N ALA A 295 -8.27 6.25 -22.50
CA ALA A 295 -7.93 5.76 -21.17
C ALA A 295 -7.08 4.49 -21.25
N LEU A 296 -7.39 3.56 -22.14
CA LEU A 296 -6.60 2.34 -22.35
C LEU A 296 -5.19 2.66 -22.88
N ASP A 297 -5.07 3.60 -23.83
CA ASP A 297 -3.78 4.02 -24.35
C ASP A 297 -2.94 4.73 -23.27
N ALA A 298 -3.58 5.56 -22.44
CA ALA A 298 -2.93 6.17 -21.28
C ALA A 298 -2.46 5.12 -20.27
N ALA A 299 -3.28 4.10 -20.01
CA ALA A 299 -2.93 3.00 -19.11
C ALA A 299 -1.73 2.19 -19.64
N LYS A 300 -1.68 1.90 -20.94
CA LYS A 300 -0.54 1.24 -21.58
C LYS A 300 0.73 2.08 -21.50
N ALA A 301 0.62 3.38 -21.75
CA ALA A 301 1.75 4.30 -21.60
C ALA A 301 2.24 4.39 -20.16
N MET A 302 1.33 4.31 -19.18
CA MET A 302 1.66 4.27 -17.75
C MET A 302 2.45 3.01 -17.38
N MET A 303 2.10 1.84 -17.93
CA MET A 303 2.86 0.59 -17.75
C MET A 303 4.30 0.67 -18.23
N GLU A 304 4.56 1.47 -19.27
CA GLU A 304 5.92 1.69 -19.79
C GLU A 304 6.70 2.73 -18.97
N ASN A 305 6.02 3.49 -18.10
CA ASN A 305 6.65 4.51 -17.29
C ASN A 305 7.22 3.91 -16.00
N ALA A 306 8.47 3.46 -16.06
CA ALA A 306 9.16 2.93 -14.88
C ALA A 306 9.35 3.95 -13.73
N ASN A 307 9.11 5.25 -13.99
CA ASN A 307 9.19 6.32 -13.00
C ASN A 307 7.82 6.76 -12.46
N ALA A 308 6.75 6.04 -12.80
CA ALA A 308 5.41 6.34 -12.31
C ALA A 308 5.34 6.21 -10.78
N THR A 309 4.67 7.16 -10.16
CA THR A 309 4.30 7.07 -8.75
C THR A 309 3.07 6.20 -8.56
N GLN A 310 2.89 5.60 -7.38
CA GLN A 310 1.68 4.81 -7.08
C GLN A 310 0.40 5.63 -7.25
N LYS A 311 0.45 6.92 -6.93
CA LYS A 311 -0.69 7.82 -7.11
C LYS A 311 -1.09 7.98 -8.58
N GLU A 312 -0.11 8.08 -9.49
CA GLU A 312 -0.36 8.19 -10.94
C GLU A 312 -0.92 6.88 -11.49
N VAL A 313 -0.36 5.75 -11.08
CA VAL A 313 -0.85 4.41 -11.46
C VAL A 313 -2.29 4.18 -10.99
N ASN A 314 -2.59 4.53 -9.73
CA ASN A 314 -3.94 4.39 -9.19
C ASN A 314 -4.94 5.30 -9.92
N ALA A 315 -4.58 6.57 -10.18
CA ALA A 315 -5.43 7.47 -10.95
C ALA A 315 -5.73 6.94 -12.36
N CYS A 316 -4.71 6.40 -13.02
CA CYS A 316 -4.86 5.80 -14.34
C CYS A 316 -5.73 4.53 -14.33
N ALA A 317 -5.65 3.74 -13.26
CA ALA A 317 -6.53 2.58 -13.04
C ALA A 317 -7.99 2.99 -12.80
N ASP A 318 -8.20 4.07 -12.03
CA ASP A 318 -9.54 4.64 -11.79
C ASP A 318 -10.15 5.18 -13.09
N ASP A 319 -9.36 5.83 -13.94
CA ASP A 319 -9.82 6.37 -15.23
C ASP A 319 -10.21 5.25 -16.22
N LEU A 320 -9.65 4.04 -16.08
CA LEU A 320 -9.93 2.89 -16.94
C LEU A 320 -11.12 2.04 -16.43
N THR A 321 -11.62 2.28 -15.19
CA THR A 321 -12.75 1.53 -14.61
C THR A 321 -14.07 2.25 -14.75
#